data_a6a7aadaac56fd95f1863522bba0e19e
#
_entry.id   a6a7aadaac56fd95f1863522bba0e19e
#
_cell.length_a   1.000
_cell.length_b   1.000
_cell.length_c   1.000
_cell.angle_alpha   90.00
_cell.angle_beta   90.00
_cell.angle_gamma   90.00
#
_symmetry.space_group_name_H-M   'P 1'
#
loop_
_entity.id
_entity.type
_entity.pdbx_description
1 polymer ?
#
loop_
_entity_poly.entity_id
_entity_poly.type
_entity_poly.pdbx_seq_one_letter_code
_entity_poly.pdbx_strand_id
1 'polypeptide(L)'
;MKTIPLLLLATISLAGCNNQPAKSADGHAAAPADHGINFKAKEGLAVPEDIARNIGLQLADVTERKVNGQLTFAAQVYGEAGPQARRVALASAWVDRAAAQFVPVGLEIVAQTVDTNSLTGVVARVLRAADTNAAVEVLLELQAEQGELKPGDFVRVTVSVPGTEALPVVPEAALLRTVEGSFVYVVNGKRLKRAPVKLGSGGEGVVAVRDGLLAGDKIVVAGVPLLWLAELQGLRGGKSCADGH
;
A
#
# COMPACT_ATOMS: atom_id res chain seq x y z
N MET A 1 -84.90 19.33 30.86
CA MET A 1 -85.63 18.09 31.22
C MET A 1 -84.53 17.09 31.52
N LYS A 2 -84.30 16.85 32.83
CA LYS A 2 -84.57 15.60 33.52
C LYS A 2 -83.73 14.45 32.93
N THR A 3 -82.88 13.69 33.54
CA THR A 3 -82.81 13.21 34.96
C THR A 3 -81.44 12.56 35.21
N ILE A 4 -80.93 12.71 36.41
CA ILE A 4 -79.96 11.94 37.19
C ILE A 4 -80.67 10.63 37.65
N PRO A 5 -80.05 9.55 38.26
CA PRO A 5 -78.69 9.14 38.57
C PRO A 5 -78.47 7.58 38.36
N LEU A 6 -77.30 7.04 38.65
CA LEU A 6 -77.21 5.97 39.65
C LEU A 6 -75.74 5.59 39.97
N LEU A 7 -75.45 5.71 41.19
CA LEU A 7 -74.32 5.23 41.99
C LEU A 7 -74.36 3.67 42.07
N LEU A 8 -73.23 2.98 41.91
CA LEU A 8 -73.05 1.67 42.55
C LEU A 8 -71.59 1.48 42.99
N LEU A 9 -71.45 1.45 44.27
CA LEU A 9 -70.31 0.96 45.04
C LEU A 9 -70.16 -0.56 44.85
N ALA A 10 -68.97 -1.09 44.72
CA ALA A 10 -68.59 -2.44 45.18
C ALA A 10 -67.09 -2.62 45.18
N THR A 11 -66.49 -2.51 46.30
CA THR A 11 -65.83 -3.52 47.16
C THR A 11 -64.45 -3.99 46.68
N ILE A 12 -63.48 -3.51 47.47
CA ILE A 12 -62.12 -3.95 47.58
C ILE A 12 -62.05 -5.44 47.95
N SER A 13 -61.23 -6.20 47.19
CA SER A 13 -60.77 -7.51 47.65
C SER A 13 -59.24 -7.52 47.56
N LEU A 14 -58.63 -7.43 48.73
CA LEU A 14 -57.23 -7.77 48.95
C LEU A 14 -57.08 -9.29 48.82
N ALA A 15 -56.22 -9.73 47.91
CA ALA A 15 -55.68 -11.09 47.89
C ALA A 15 -54.17 -11.04 47.63
N GLY A 16 -53.43 -11.25 48.64
CA GLY A 16 -52.39 -12.19 48.92
C GLY A 16 -51.20 -12.17 47.97
N CYS A 17 -50.11 -11.55 48.39
CA CYS A 17 -48.78 -11.83 47.88
C CYS A 17 -48.42 -13.29 48.12
N ASN A 18 -48.31 -14.08 47.03
CA ASN A 18 -47.63 -15.36 47.08
C ASN A 18 -46.29 -15.22 46.36
N ASN A 19 -45.26 -15.02 47.20
CA ASN A 19 -43.87 -14.87 46.80
C ASN A 19 -43.30 -16.29 46.61
N GLN A 20 -43.39 -16.84 45.40
CA GLN A 20 -42.66 -18.05 45.03
C GLN A 20 -41.42 -17.64 44.24
N PRO A 21 -40.20 -18.01 44.67
CA PRO A 21 -39.01 -17.76 43.84
C PRO A 21 -39.06 -18.70 42.63
N ALA A 22 -39.28 -18.11 41.49
CA ALA A 22 -39.12 -18.81 40.23
C ALA A 22 -37.65 -19.22 40.10
N LYS A 23 -37.41 -20.51 40.04
CA LYS A 23 -36.14 -21.13 39.64
C LYS A 23 -35.69 -20.50 38.35
N SER A 24 -34.56 -19.74 38.42
CA SER A 24 -33.82 -19.31 37.24
C SER A 24 -33.37 -20.55 36.47
N ALA A 25 -34.04 -20.83 35.38
CA ALA A 25 -33.48 -21.68 34.34
C ALA A 25 -32.26 -20.92 33.82
N ASP A 26 -31.07 -21.44 34.05
CA ASP A 26 -29.84 -21.05 33.38
C ASP A 26 -29.99 -21.28 31.86
N GLY A 27 -30.67 -20.35 31.23
CA GLY A 27 -30.55 -20.14 29.81
C GLY A 27 -29.21 -19.42 29.59
N HIS A 28 -28.20 -20.17 29.21
CA HIS A 28 -27.05 -19.59 28.55
C HIS A 28 -27.58 -18.82 27.35
N ALA A 29 -27.82 -17.52 27.54
CA ALA A 29 -27.91 -16.62 26.41
C ALA A 29 -26.54 -16.70 25.70
N ALA A 30 -26.49 -17.41 24.61
CA ALA A 30 -25.37 -17.35 23.71
C ALA A 30 -25.10 -15.85 23.47
N ALA A 31 -23.92 -15.39 23.82
CA ALA A 31 -23.50 -14.04 23.53
C ALA A 31 -23.75 -13.80 22.02
N PRO A 32 -24.32 -12.65 21.62
CA PRO A 32 -24.57 -12.37 20.21
C PRO A 32 -23.28 -12.64 19.46
N ALA A 33 -23.33 -13.54 18.48
CA ALA A 33 -22.19 -13.81 17.62
C ALA A 33 -21.77 -12.48 17.04
N ASP A 34 -20.54 -12.07 17.35
CA ASP A 34 -19.94 -10.83 16.86
C ASP A 34 -19.74 -11.00 15.35
N HIS A 35 -20.77 -10.64 14.56
CA HIS A 35 -20.80 -10.78 13.11
C HIS A 35 -19.96 -9.72 12.39
N GLY A 36 -19.10 -8.98 13.13
CA GLY A 36 -18.25 -7.93 12.62
C GLY A 36 -16.77 -8.26 12.64
N ILE A 37 -15.96 -7.45 11.94
CA ILE A 37 -14.51 -7.46 12.09
C ILE A 37 -14.20 -6.90 13.49
N ASN A 38 -13.57 -7.70 14.34
CA ASN A 38 -13.21 -7.31 15.69
C ASN A 38 -11.73 -6.90 15.76
N PHE A 39 -11.46 -5.67 16.17
CA PHE A 39 -10.12 -5.13 16.34
C PHE A 39 -9.70 -5.11 17.81
N LYS A 40 -8.52 -5.62 18.10
CA LYS A 40 -7.84 -5.48 19.38
C LYS A 40 -6.43 -4.93 19.16
N ALA A 41 -6.09 -3.81 19.77
CA ALA A 41 -4.86 -3.05 19.51
C ALA A 41 -3.57 -3.89 19.60
N LYS A 42 -3.49 -4.89 20.49
CA LYS A 42 -2.31 -5.74 20.66
C LYS A 42 -2.34 -7.02 19.79
N GLU A 43 -3.52 -7.49 19.45
CA GLU A 43 -3.73 -8.79 18.80
C GLU A 43 -4.00 -8.65 17.30
N GLY A 44 -4.53 -7.52 16.85
CA GLY A 44 -4.94 -7.26 15.46
C GLY A 44 -6.42 -7.53 15.19
N LEU A 45 -6.75 -7.69 13.91
CA LEU A 45 -8.10 -7.90 13.39
C LEU A 45 -8.48 -9.38 13.39
N ALA A 46 -9.61 -9.73 13.97
CA ALA A 46 -10.28 -10.99 13.75
C ALA A 46 -11.32 -10.79 12.66
N VAL A 47 -11.19 -11.51 11.55
CA VAL A 47 -12.09 -11.42 10.40
C VAL A 47 -12.83 -12.74 10.27
N PRO A 48 -14.17 -12.78 10.46
CA PRO A 48 -14.98 -13.96 10.22
C PRO A 48 -14.89 -14.42 8.75
N GLU A 49 -15.01 -15.72 8.50
CA GLU A 49 -14.82 -16.30 7.15
C GLU A 49 -15.81 -15.80 6.12
N ASP A 50 -17.06 -15.55 6.53
CA ASP A 50 -18.10 -14.99 5.67
C ASP A 50 -17.74 -13.56 5.24
N ILE A 51 -17.26 -12.73 6.17
CA ILE A 51 -16.78 -11.38 5.87
C ILE A 51 -15.54 -11.44 5.01
N ALA A 52 -14.57 -12.31 5.33
CA ALA A 52 -13.35 -12.47 4.55
C ALA A 52 -13.66 -12.77 3.07
N ARG A 53 -14.64 -13.65 2.82
CA ARG A 53 -15.11 -13.95 1.47
C ARG A 53 -15.79 -12.75 0.80
N ASN A 54 -16.65 -12.04 1.53
CA ASN A 54 -17.40 -10.89 1.00
C ASN A 54 -16.48 -9.72 0.62
N ILE A 55 -15.41 -9.49 1.35
CA ILE A 55 -14.42 -8.44 1.05
C ILE A 55 -13.34 -8.90 0.06
N GLY A 56 -13.41 -10.14 -0.42
CA GLY A 56 -12.42 -10.69 -1.34
C GLY A 56 -11.04 -10.84 -0.72
N LEU A 57 -10.95 -11.15 0.58
CA LEU A 57 -9.69 -11.32 1.27
C LEU A 57 -8.90 -12.48 0.67
N GLN A 58 -7.67 -12.22 0.27
CA GLN A 58 -6.76 -13.26 -0.22
C GLN A 58 -5.46 -13.23 0.56
N LEU A 59 -4.95 -14.42 0.82
CA LEU A 59 -3.70 -14.65 1.52
C LEU A 59 -2.69 -15.25 0.55
N ALA A 60 -1.41 -14.91 0.72
CA ALA A 60 -0.31 -15.55 0.02
C ALA A 60 0.90 -15.65 0.94
N ASP A 61 1.77 -16.62 0.65
CA ASP A 61 3.04 -16.78 1.34
C ASP A 61 4.09 -15.83 0.72
N VAL A 62 4.89 -15.21 1.57
CA VAL A 62 6.01 -14.36 1.16
C VAL A 62 7.12 -15.24 0.59
N THR A 63 7.55 -14.94 -0.61
CA THR A 63 8.66 -15.63 -1.30
C THR A 63 9.85 -14.68 -1.46
N GLU A 64 11.05 -15.22 -1.57
CA GLU A 64 12.24 -14.43 -1.88
C GLU A 64 12.51 -14.45 -3.38
N ARG A 65 12.78 -13.27 -3.92
CA ARG A 65 13.19 -13.10 -5.32
C ARG A 65 14.19 -11.95 -5.45
N LYS A 66 15.02 -12.01 -6.49
CA LYS A 66 15.76 -10.84 -6.94
C LYS A 66 14.81 -9.94 -7.72
N VAL A 67 14.60 -8.74 -7.23
CA VAL A 67 13.74 -7.74 -7.89
C VAL A 67 14.63 -6.69 -8.53
N ASN A 68 14.48 -6.51 -9.84
CA ASN A 68 15.14 -5.42 -10.52
C ASN A 68 14.60 -4.08 -10.02
N GLY A 69 15.49 -3.18 -9.70
CA GLY A 69 15.14 -1.81 -9.37
C GLY A 69 14.96 -0.99 -10.64
N GLN A 70 14.43 0.22 -10.45
CA GLN A 70 14.41 1.24 -11.49
C GLN A 70 15.18 2.46 -11.01
N LEU A 71 16.12 2.89 -11.80
CA LEU A 71 16.81 4.18 -11.64
C LEU A 71 16.15 5.17 -12.58
N THR A 72 15.59 6.24 -12.05
CA THR A 72 14.95 7.29 -12.84
C THR A 72 15.67 8.60 -12.60
N PHE A 73 16.00 9.29 -13.69
CA PHE A 73 16.64 10.62 -13.66
C PHE A 73 16.14 11.48 -14.82
N ALA A 74 16.29 12.79 -14.66
CA ALA A 74 15.98 13.75 -15.72
C ALA A 74 17.21 14.01 -16.57
N ALA A 75 17.04 14.11 -17.90
CA ALA A 75 18.06 14.56 -18.82
C ALA A 75 17.57 15.77 -19.59
N GLN A 76 18.45 16.73 -19.82
CA GLN A 76 18.16 17.93 -20.60
C GLN A 76 18.74 17.80 -21.99
N VAL A 77 17.90 18.04 -22.99
CA VAL A 77 18.30 18.11 -24.39
C VAL A 77 19.14 19.36 -24.62
N TYR A 78 20.33 19.23 -25.19
CA TYR A 78 21.20 20.36 -25.48
C TYR A 78 21.48 20.56 -26.98
N GLY A 79 21.08 19.62 -27.84
CA GLY A 79 21.30 19.73 -29.27
C GLY A 79 20.82 18.52 -30.04
N GLU A 80 21.13 18.53 -31.32
CA GLU A 80 20.89 17.42 -32.25
C GLU A 80 22.19 17.08 -33.00
N ALA A 81 22.35 15.84 -33.38
CA ALA A 81 23.48 15.37 -34.18
C ALA A 81 23.01 14.42 -35.30
N GLY A 82 23.85 14.23 -36.30
CA GLY A 82 23.64 13.30 -37.41
C GLY A 82 23.07 13.93 -38.68
N PRO A 83 23.08 13.18 -39.79
CA PRO A 83 22.54 13.62 -41.06
C PRO A 83 21.00 13.73 -41.00
N GLN A 84 20.41 14.55 -41.89
CA GLN A 84 18.95 14.82 -41.87
C GLN A 84 18.07 13.56 -41.85
N ALA A 85 18.53 12.46 -42.44
CA ALA A 85 17.79 11.20 -42.50
C ALA A 85 17.86 10.36 -41.17
N ARG A 86 18.74 10.73 -40.23
CA ARG A 86 18.99 9.97 -39.01
C ARG A 86 19.49 10.88 -37.87
N ARG A 87 18.69 11.86 -37.53
CA ARG A 87 19.01 12.75 -36.41
C ARG A 87 18.74 12.07 -35.10
N VAL A 88 19.60 12.35 -34.15
CA VAL A 88 19.47 11.96 -32.76
C VAL A 88 19.46 13.23 -31.91
N ALA A 89 18.59 13.28 -30.93
CA ALA A 89 18.64 14.33 -29.93
C ALA A 89 19.73 14.00 -28.91
N LEU A 90 20.58 15.00 -28.62
CA LEU A 90 21.63 14.89 -27.63
C LEU A 90 21.13 15.44 -26.29
N ALA A 91 21.21 14.63 -25.24
CA ALA A 91 20.82 15.05 -23.90
C ALA A 91 21.91 14.77 -22.89
N SER A 92 21.95 15.56 -21.82
CA SER A 92 22.84 15.34 -20.68
C SER A 92 22.05 15.19 -19.38
N ALA A 93 22.55 14.36 -18.49
CA ALA A 93 22.00 14.13 -17.17
C ALA A 93 23.12 14.07 -16.13
N TRP A 94 22.80 14.50 -14.92
CA TRP A 94 23.69 14.33 -13.78
C TRP A 94 23.14 13.21 -12.90
N VAL A 95 23.95 12.19 -12.67
CA VAL A 95 23.57 10.98 -11.92
C VAL A 95 24.58 10.80 -10.80
N ASP A 96 24.10 10.37 -9.63
CA ASP A 96 24.97 10.05 -8.50
C ASP A 96 26.03 9.01 -8.89
N ARG A 97 27.24 9.15 -8.36
CA ARG A 97 28.34 8.21 -8.64
C ARG A 97 28.00 6.76 -8.35
N ALA A 98 27.24 6.50 -7.27
CA ALA A 98 26.79 5.15 -6.94
C ALA A 98 25.78 4.62 -7.94
N ALA A 99 24.93 5.47 -8.50
CA ALA A 99 23.94 5.12 -9.52
C ALA A 99 24.56 5.00 -10.92
N ALA A 100 25.64 5.72 -11.21
CA ALA A 100 26.31 5.73 -12.51
C ALA A 100 26.92 4.36 -12.91
N GLN A 101 27.18 3.47 -11.93
CA GLN A 101 27.61 2.10 -12.22
C GLN A 101 26.55 1.28 -13.00
N PHE A 102 25.27 1.66 -12.89
CA PHE A 102 24.14 1.03 -13.55
C PHE A 102 23.82 1.67 -14.90
N VAL A 103 24.60 2.68 -15.32
CA VAL A 103 24.40 3.44 -16.57
C VAL A 103 25.70 3.39 -17.40
N PRO A 104 26.14 2.20 -17.83
CA PRO A 104 27.35 2.05 -18.64
C PRO A 104 27.14 2.60 -20.05
N VAL A 105 28.25 2.97 -20.70
CA VAL A 105 28.25 3.35 -22.14
C VAL A 105 27.70 2.21 -22.99
N GLY A 106 26.84 2.52 -23.95
CA GLY A 106 26.15 1.55 -24.81
C GLY A 106 24.88 0.95 -24.24
N LEU A 107 24.50 1.32 -23.01
CA LEU A 107 23.23 0.88 -22.44
C LEU A 107 22.05 1.44 -23.24
N GLU A 108 21.16 0.58 -23.68
CA GLU A 108 19.86 0.99 -24.22
C GLU A 108 18.96 1.53 -23.12
N ILE A 109 18.32 2.65 -23.39
CA ILE A 109 17.47 3.36 -22.44
C ILE A 109 16.12 3.69 -23.06
N VAL A 110 15.12 3.84 -22.20
CA VAL A 110 13.82 4.41 -22.56
C VAL A 110 13.70 5.76 -21.88
N ALA A 111 13.43 6.78 -22.68
CA ALA A 111 13.17 8.12 -22.22
C ALA A 111 11.69 8.48 -22.46
N GLN A 112 11.09 9.26 -21.58
CA GLN A 112 9.73 9.78 -21.72
C GLN A 112 9.78 11.30 -21.78
N THR A 113 9.09 11.87 -22.74
CA THR A 113 8.86 13.32 -22.84
C THR A 113 7.82 13.75 -21.80
N VAL A 114 7.65 15.08 -21.65
CA VAL A 114 6.61 15.66 -20.80
C VAL A 114 5.21 15.22 -21.27
N ASP A 115 5.02 15.04 -22.57
CA ASP A 115 3.77 14.59 -23.20
C ASP A 115 3.58 13.06 -23.14
N THR A 116 4.42 12.36 -22.35
CA THR A 116 4.39 10.90 -22.17
C THR A 116 4.77 10.06 -23.40
N ASN A 117 5.29 10.65 -24.47
CA ASN A 117 5.84 9.89 -25.58
C ASN A 117 7.09 9.14 -25.13
N SER A 118 7.18 7.87 -25.51
CA SER A 118 8.35 7.03 -25.22
C SER A 118 9.33 7.06 -26.38
N LEU A 119 10.58 7.41 -26.06
CA LEU A 119 11.69 7.44 -26.99
C LEU A 119 12.72 6.39 -26.58
N THR A 120 13.36 5.78 -27.57
CA THR A 120 14.51 4.91 -27.32
C THR A 120 15.81 5.69 -27.48
N GLY A 121 16.83 5.27 -26.80
CA GLY A 121 18.14 5.89 -26.91
C GLY A 121 19.24 5.02 -26.34
N VAL A 122 20.45 5.56 -26.35
CA VAL A 122 21.63 4.89 -25.81
C VAL A 122 22.46 5.84 -24.96
N VAL A 123 23.16 5.31 -24.00
CA VAL A 123 24.19 6.03 -23.24
C VAL A 123 25.43 6.17 -24.11
N ALA A 124 25.68 7.37 -24.62
CA ALA A 124 26.79 7.64 -25.51
C ALA A 124 28.13 7.81 -24.77
N ARG A 125 28.10 8.50 -23.63
CA ARG A 125 29.32 8.74 -22.81
C ARG A 125 28.95 8.88 -21.33
N VAL A 126 29.93 8.56 -20.48
CA VAL A 126 29.88 8.79 -19.05
C VAL A 126 31.12 9.60 -18.67
N LEU A 127 30.91 10.87 -18.33
CA LEU A 127 31.98 11.81 -18.03
C LEU A 127 32.15 11.90 -16.50
N ARG A 128 33.29 11.40 -16.02
CA ARG A 128 33.62 11.46 -14.60
C ARG A 128 34.48 12.69 -14.35
N ALA A 129 33.93 13.69 -13.70
CA ALA A 129 34.73 14.83 -13.25
C ALA A 129 35.74 14.38 -12.19
N ALA A 130 36.99 14.77 -12.36
CA ALA A 130 38.08 14.34 -11.46
C ALA A 130 37.94 14.86 -10.02
N ASP A 131 37.25 15.99 -9.84
CA ASP A 131 37.24 16.74 -8.57
C ASP A 131 35.92 16.73 -7.81
N THR A 132 34.84 16.08 -8.34
CA THR A 132 33.57 16.06 -7.62
C THR A 132 33.20 14.62 -7.22
N ASN A 133 33.10 14.43 -5.91
CA ASN A 133 32.74 13.13 -5.33
C ASN A 133 31.24 12.78 -5.50
N ALA A 134 30.42 13.69 -6.00
CA ALA A 134 28.97 13.59 -5.85
C ALA A 134 28.24 13.14 -7.12
N ALA A 135 28.57 13.65 -8.31
CA ALA A 135 27.78 13.39 -9.51
C ALA A 135 28.66 13.11 -10.73
N VAL A 136 28.08 12.37 -11.68
CA VAL A 136 28.69 11.99 -12.95
C VAL A 136 27.77 12.48 -14.05
N GLU A 137 28.32 13.14 -15.07
CA GLU A 137 27.58 13.54 -16.24
C GLU A 137 27.46 12.36 -17.21
N VAL A 138 26.23 12.08 -17.64
CA VAL A 138 25.87 11.03 -18.59
C VAL A 138 25.34 11.72 -19.86
N LEU A 139 25.98 11.47 -20.99
CA LEU A 139 25.53 11.94 -22.30
C LEU A 139 24.73 10.86 -23.00
N LEU A 140 23.58 11.24 -23.51
CA LEU A 140 22.59 10.36 -24.12
C LEU A 140 22.35 10.74 -25.58
N GLU A 141 22.17 9.74 -26.42
CA GLU A 141 21.66 9.89 -27.79
C GLU A 141 20.25 9.29 -27.83
N LEU A 142 19.25 10.12 -28.13
CA LEU A 142 17.84 9.74 -28.16
C LEU A 142 17.36 9.73 -29.61
N GLN A 143 16.67 8.66 -29.99
CA GLN A 143 16.01 8.57 -31.29
C GLN A 143 14.71 9.34 -31.23
N ALA A 144 14.69 10.53 -31.82
CA ALA A 144 13.51 11.41 -31.84
C ALA A 144 13.23 11.81 -33.30
N GLU A 145 11.97 12.01 -33.65
CA GLU A 145 11.60 12.62 -34.92
C GLU A 145 12.02 14.09 -34.96
N GLN A 146 12.17 14.63 -36.19
CA GLN A 146 12.60 16.01 -36.34
C GLN A 146 11.64 16.98 -35.68
N GLY A 147 12.14 17.75 -34.71
CA GLY A 147 11.36 18.76 -33.99
C GLY A 147 10.54 18.21 -32.81
N GLU A 148 10.60 16.91 -32.54
CA GLU A 148 9.96 16.29 -31.39
C GLU A 148 10.62 16.73 -30.07
N LEU A 149 11.94 16.89 -30.07
CA LEU A 149 12.72 17.42 -28.96
C LEU A 149 13.48 18.67 -29.38
N LYS A 150 13.50 19.66 -28.50
CA LYS A 150 14.24 20.93 -28.72
C LYS A 150 15.28 21.11 -27.61
N PRO A 151 16.37 21.82 -27.92
CA PRO A 151 17.31 22.23 -26.87
C PRO A 151 16.59 22.96 -25.75
N GLY A 152 16.81 22.51 -24.53
CA GLY A 152 16.14 23.00 -23.33
C GLY A 152 15.04 22.07 -22.80
N ASP A 153 14.52 21.15 -23.62
CA ASP A 153 13.52 20.19 -23.18
C ASP A 153 14.09 19.20 -22.17
N PHE A 154 13.23 18.70 -21.29
CA PHE A 154 13.58 17.66 -20.33
C PHE A 154 12.88 16.36 -20.68
N VAL A 155 13.61 15.28 -20.56
CA VAL A 155 13.09 13.92 -20.69
C VAL A 155 13.38 13.14 -19.39
N ARG A 156 12.47 12.24 -19.06
CA ARG A 156 12.65 11.31 -17.94
C ARG A 156 13.23 10.01 -18.46
N VAL A 157 14.41 9.66 -18.00
CA VAL A 157 15.09 8.40 -18.36
C VAL A 157 14.87 7.38 -17.27
N THR A 158 14.47 6.16 -17.66
CA THR A 158 14.32 5.03 -16.73
C THR A 158 15.23 3.90 -17.18
N VAL A 159 16.05 3.42 -16.24
CA VAL A 159 17.00 2.33 -16.43
C VAL A 159 16.67 1.21 -15.46
N SER A 160 16.64 -0.02 -15.95
CA SER A 160 16.49 -1.20 -15.10
C SER A 160 17.82 -1.51 -14.40
N VAL A 161 17.78 -1.61 -13.08
CA VAL A 161 18.94 -1.95 -12.25
C VAL A 161 18.77 -3.39 -11.76
N PRO A 162 19.68 -4.30 -12.11
CA PRO A 162 19.59 -5.68 -11.67
C PRO A 162 19.58 -5.82 -10.15
N GLY A 163 18.64 -6.59 -9.63
CA GLY A 163 18.63 -6.98 -8.21
C GLY A 163 19.80 -7.89 -7.91
N THR A 164 20.63 -7.52 -6.95
CA THR A 164 21.82 -8.29 -6.54
C THR A 164 21.49 -9.31 -5.47
N GLU A 165 20.49 -9.05 -4.65
CA GLU A 165 20.12 -9.85 -3.47
C GLU A 165 18.70 -10.38 -3.60
N ALA A 166 18.48 -11.62 -3.17
CA ALA A 166 17.15 -12.18 -3.01
C ALA A 166 16.56 -11.64 -1.71
N LEU A 167 15.43 -10.96 -1.83
CA LEU A 167 14.71 -10.36 -0.71
C LEU A 167 13.26 -10.87 -0.70
N PRO A 168 12.63 -10.91 0.48
CA PRO A 168 11.18 -11.11 0.58
C PRO A 168 10.45 -10.13 -0.34
N VAL A 169 9.50 -10.63 -1.13
CA VAL A 169 8.72 -9.80 -2.06
C VAL A 169 7.25 -9.87 -1.74
N VAL A 170 6.58 -8.74 -1.92
CA VAL A 170 5.14 -8.60 -1.73
C VAL A 170 4.53 -7.93 -2.96
N PRO A 171 3.31 -8.33 -3.39
CA PRO A 171 2.57 -7.58 -4.39
C PRO A 171 2.31 -6.13 -3.91
N GLU A 172 2.32 -5.16 -4.83
CA GLU A 172 2.00 -3.77 -4.47
C GLU A 172 0.61 -3.63 -3.82
N ALA A 173 -0.36 -4.46 -4.23
CA ALA A 173 -1.70 -4.49 -3.66
C ALA A 173 -1.76 -4.95 -2.19
N ALA A 174 -0.71 -5.64 -1.70
CA ALA A 174 -0.57 -6.04 -0.30
C ALA A 174 -0.07 -4.91 0.61
N LEU A 175 0.47 -3.83 0.01
CA LEU A 175 1.07 -2.73 0.76
C LEU A 175 0.01 -1.71 1.19
N LEU A 176 -0.01 -1.43 2.47
CA LEU A 176 -0.71 -0.29 3.03
C LEU A 176 0.31 0.84 3.25
N ARG A 177 0.17 1.92 2.48
CA ARG A 177 1.00 3.12 2.63
C ARG A 177 0.20 4.19 3.37
N THR A 178 0.76 4.69 4.45
CA THR A 178 0.18 5.76 5.28
C THR A 178 1.23 6.84 5.51
N VAL A 179 0.85 7.94 6.14
CA VAL A 179 1.80 8.99 6.57
C VAL A 179 2.82 8.49 7.61
N GLU A 180 2.48 7.42 8.34
CA GLU A 180 3.34 6.81 9.35
C GLU A 180 4.38 5.86 8.73
N GLY A 181 4.17 5.41 7.49
CA GLY A 181 5.05 4.47 6.81
C GLY A 181 4.32 3.44 5.96
N SER A 182 5.05 2.39 5.62
CA SER A 182 4.54 1.26 4.85
C SER A 182 4.31 0.06 5.76
N PHE A 183 3.19 -0.63 5.54
CA PHE A 183 2.75 -1.75 6.36
C PHE A 183 2.21 -2.87 5.49
N VAL A 184 2.18 -4.08 6.04
CA VAL A 184 1.45 -5.24 5.51
C VAL A 184 0.63 -5.88 6.62
N TYR A 185 -0.44 -6.59 6.26
CA TYR A 185 -1.17 -7.42 7.21
C TYR A 185 -0.64 -8.84 7.17
N VAL A 186 -0.06 -9.29 8.29
CA VAL A 186 0.51 -10.64 8.47
C VAL A 186 -0.48 -11.50 9.26
N VAL A 187 -0.62 -12.75 8.89
CA VAL A 187 -1.42 -13.74 9.63
C VAL A 187 -0.71 -14.08 10.94
N ASN A 188 -1.37 -13.83 12.05
CA ASN A 188 -0.90 -14.18 13.39
C ASN A 188 -1.97 -15.05 14.09
N GLY A 189 -1.84 -16.37 13.95
CA GLY A 189 -2.84 -17.33 14.39
C GLY A 189 -4.18 -17.12 13.65
N LYS A 190 -5.24 -16.78 14.39
CA LYS A 190 -6.58 -16.50 13.81
C LYS A 190 -6.82 -15.01 13.52
N ARG A 191 -5.79 -14.19 13.58
CA ARG A 191 -5.90 -12.74 13.44
C ARG A 191 -4.95 -12.22 12.37
N LEU A 192 -5.26 -11.04 11.87
CA LEU A 192 -4.44 -10.29 10.94
C LEU A 192 -3.81 -9.12 11.69
N LYS A 193 -2.50 -9.07 11.76
CA LYS A 193 -1.75 -8.02 12.45
C LYS A 193 -1.05 -7.13 11.45
N ARG A 194 -1.20 -5.83 11.57
CA ARG A 194 -0.45 -4.85 10.78
C ARG A 194 1.00 -4.83 11.25
N ALA A 195 1.92 -5.10 10.33
CA ALA A 195 3.36 -5.10 10.56
C ALA A 195 4.02 -3.98 9.75
N PRO A 196 4.88 -3.15 10.34
CA PRO A 196 5.66 -2.16 9.62
C PRO A 196 6.72 -2.84 8.77
N VAL A 197 6.94 -2.31 7.55
CA VAL A 197 7.93 -2.85 6.62
C VAL A 197 8.80 -1.75 6.05
N LYS A 198 10.09 -2.04 5.81
CA LYS A 198 10.99 -1.19 5.05
C LYS A 198 11.09 -1.69 3.62
N LEU A 199 10.67 -0.86 2.70
CA LEU A 199 10.63 -1.22 1.28
C LEU A 199 12.03 -1.12 0.65
N GLY A 200 12.28 -2.00 -0.29
CA GLY A 200 13.42 -1.99 -1.19
C GLY A 200 13.02 -1.57 -2.61
N SER A 201 13.69 -2.14 -3.58
CA SER A 201 13.38 -1.94 -5.01
C SER A 201 12.01 -2.52 -5.34
N GLY A 202 11.28 -1.84 -6.23
CA GLY A 202 10.03 -2.33 -6.80
C GLY A 202 10.12 -2.49 -8.29
N GLY A 203 9.38 -3.42 -8.86
CA GLY A 203 9.26 -3.65 -10.28
C GLY A 203 8.31 -4.82 -10.57
N GLU A 204 7.71 -4.83 -11.76
CA GLU A 204 6.80 -5.90 -12.20
C GLU A 204 5.61 -6.16 -11.24
N GLY A 205 5.06 -5.11 -10.61
CA GLY A 205 3.92 -5.22 -9.71
C GLY A 205 4.23 -5.81 -8.34
N VAL A 206 5.52 -5.98 -8.02
CA VAL A 206 6.01 -6.45 -6.71
C VAL A 206 7.02 -5.49 -6.12
N VAL A 207 7.15 -5.50 -4.80
CA VAL A 207 8.11 -4.68 -4.06
C VAL A 207 8.92 -5.59 -3.14
N ALA A 208 10.23 -5.45 -3.18
CA ALA A 208 11.11 -6.09 -2.23
C ALA A 208 10.96 -5.45 -0.85
N VAL A 209 11.06 -6.26 0.19
CA VAL A 209 11.03 -5.81 1.58
C VAL A 209 12.39 -6.08 2.20
N ARG A 210 13.05 -5.02 2.70
CA ARG A 210 14.37 -5.12 3.32
C ARG A 210 14.30 -5.49 4.79
N ASP A 211 13.19 -5.16 5.45
CA ASP A 211 13.03 -5.38 6.89
C ASP A 211 11.54 -5.45 7.24
N GLY A 212 11.19 -6.29 8.21
CA GLY A 212 9.83 -6.43 8.72
C GLY A 212 9.05 -7.65 8.22
N LEU A 213 9.59 -8.44 7.27
CA LEU A 213 9.01 -9.70 6.80
C LEU A 213 10.10 -10.76 6.58
N LEU A 214 9.70 -12.02 6.71
CA LEU A 214 10.51 -13.16 6.40
C LEU A 214 9.86 -14.00 5.29
N ALA A 215 10.68 -14.77 4.57
CA ALA A 215 10.18 -15.77 3.65
C ALA A 215 9.35 -16.81 4.41
N GLY A 216 8.19 -17.16 3.85
CA GLY A 216 7.22 -18.07 4.49
C GLY A 216 6.19 -17.39 5.37
N ASP A 217 6.32 -16.09 5.66
CA ASP A 217 5.25 -15.34 6.31
C ASP A 217 4.00 -15.34 5.42
N LYS A 218 2.83 -15.51 6.04
CA LYS A 218 1.56 -15.44 5.32
C LYS A 218 0.96 -14.06 5.46
N ILE A 219 0.72 -13.40 4.33
CA ILE A 219 0.24 -12.01 4.27
C ILE A 219 -1.07 -11.88 3.51
N VAL A 220 -1.77 -10.79 3.74
CA VAL A 220 -2.95 -10.41 2.96
C VAL A 220 -2.49 -9.72 1.67
N VAL A 221 -2.95 -10.23 0.51
CA VAL A 221 -2.63 -9.70 -0.81
C VAL A 221 -3.82 -9.02 -1.51
N ALA A 222 -5.04 -9.23 -1.00
CA ALA A 222 -6.23 -8.52 -1.45
C ALA A 222 -7.14 -8.17 -0.27
N GLY A 223 -7.91 -7.08 -0.36
CA GLY A 223 -8.80 -6.61 0.71
C GLY A 223 -8.12 -5.67 1.73
N VAL A 224 -6.86 -5.30 1.54
CA VAL A 224 -6.06 -4.46 2.45
C VAL A 224 -6.74 -3.13 2.80
N PRO A 225 -7.33 -2.35 1.87
CA PRO A 225 -7.99 -1.09 2.22
C PRO A 225 -9.18 -1.25 3.16
N LEU A 226 -9.93 -2.34 3.02
CA LEU A 226 -11.10 -2.63 3.87
C LEU A 226 -10.67 -3.05 5.28
N LEU A 227 -9.58 -3.80 5.40
CA LEU A 227 -8.99 -4.11 6.70
C LEU A 227 -8.50 -2.86 7.42
N TRP A 228 -7.86 -1.95 6.68
CA TRP A 228 -7.43 -0.67 7.24
C TRP A 228 -8.59 0.18 7.72
N LEU A 229 -9.67 0.23 6.96
CA LEU A 229 -10.87 0.96 7.37
C LEU A 229 -11.48 0.36 8.65
N ALA A 230 -11.54 -0.97 8.75
CA ALA A 230 -12.03 -1.67 9.94
C ALA A 230 -11.12 -1.42 11.16
N GLU A 231 -9.79 -1.42 10.97
CA GLU A 231 -8.84 -1.08 12.04
C GLU A 231 -9.05 0.35 12.54
N LEU A 232 -9.21 1.33 11.62
CA LEU A 232 -9.49 2.72 11.98
C LEU A 232 -10.80 2.87 12.75
N GLN A 233 -11.84 2.14 12.37
CA GLN A 233 -13.11 2.14 13.09
C GLN A 233 -12.95 1.57 14.50
N GLY A 234 -12.21 0.47 14.64
CA GLY A 234 -11.90 -0.13 15.95
C GLY A 234 -11.09 0.79 16.86
N LEU A 235 -10.14 1.53 16.28
CA LEU A 235 -9.35 2.53 17.04
C LEU A 235 -10.20 3.72 17.49
N ARG A 236 -11.20 4.14 16.72
CA ARG A 236 -12.13 5.23 17.07
C ARG A 236 -13.18 4.78 18.10
N GLY A 237 -13.70 3.57 17.94
CA GLY A 237 -14.71 3.00 18.85
C GLY A 237 -14.20 2.67 20.26
N GLY A 238 -12.87 2.44 20.41
CA GLY A 238 -12.23 2.20 21.69
C GLY A 238 -12.13 3.42 22.63
N LYS A 239 -12.61 4.60 22.22
CA LYS A 239 -12.69 5.83 23.02
C LYS A 239 -14.12 6.19 23.46
N SER A 240 -15.07 5.25 23.53
CA SER A 240 -16.36 5.54 24.12
C SER A 240 -16.30 5.35 25.64
N CYS A 241 -16.14 6.45 26.33
CA CYS A 241 -16.72 6.76 27.66
C CYS A 241 -16.80 5.61 28.69
N ALA A 242 -15.70 5.34 29.35
CA ALA A 242 -15.70 4.72 30.65
C ALA A 242 -14.88 5.57 31.65
N ASP A 243 -15.10 6.89 31.62
CA ASP A 243 -14.70 7.79 32.69
C ASP A 243 -15.81 8.83 32.88
N GLY A 244 -16.84 8.39 33.55
CA GLY A 244 -17.95 9.18 34.03
C GLY A 244 -18.48 8.54 35.31
N HIS A 245 -17.80 8.82 36.39
CA HIS A 245 -18.17 8.96 37.79
C HIS A 245 -17.19 8.32 38.76
#